data_97968046dc50403ebb3cfd1826e6ffe9
#
_entry.id   97968046dc50403ebb3cfd1826e6ffe9
#
_cell.length_a   1.000
_cell.length_b   1.000
_cell.length_c   1.000
_cell.angle_alpha   90.00
_cell.angle_beta   90.00
_cell.angle_gamma   90.00
#
_symmetry.space_group_name_H-M   'P 1'
#
loop_
_entity.id
_entity.type
_entity.pdbx_description
1 polymer ?
#
loop_
_entity_poly.entity_id
_entity_poly.type
_entity_poly.pdbx_seq_one_letter_code
_entity_poly.pdbx_strand_id
1 'polypeptide(L)'
;MEFQPLTIKHLESRLKKDLEVDPSWFVPHIQNFISYNPKGCFALVNRDKTLGIVTTTLYDNIGWIGWLYVDDSFRHQGLGERLMRKAIEYINKNKIYSVVIEAVREAATLYQRIGFESQFETHHFKLYPDKIKPNQNNNFQILPISSIPREKLADFDFKYFHQNRHELFKIIVNNPKFSGYIALENKKIIGYIFVTEDSKSLQVSPLVINLNHPHKYELTNSLLRVACNDKEKPLYLRCPSLRKQYFDFLTSIGAEPTGYFTYRMFLGKQYEIESEGVLSLGCPGKG
;
A
#
# COMPACT_ATOMS: atom_id res chain seq x y z
N MET A 1 -5.72 29.93 -8.37
CA MET A 1 -5.44 28.54 -7.98
C MET A 1 -4.31 28.55 -6.96
N GLU A 2 -4.53 27.96 -5.81
CA GLU A 2 -3.57 27.89 -4.70
C GLU A 2 -3.52 26.50 -4.09
N PHE A 3 -2.42 26.20 -3.38
CA PHE A 3 -2.29 24.98 -2.60
C PHE A 3 -2.74 25.21 -1.17
N GLN A 4 -3.56 24.31 -0.67
CA GLN A 4 -3.99 24.29 0.73
C GLN A 4 -3.63 22.93 1.36
N PRO A 5 -3.50 22.85 2.70
CA PRO A 5 -3.42 21.56 3.39
C PRO A 5 -4.65 20.71 3.06
N LEU A 6 -4.43 19.44 2.75
CA LEU A 6 -5.51 18.51 2.44
C LEU A 6 -6.36 18.25 3.71
N THR A 7 -7.67 18.34 3.55
CA THR A 7 -8.65 17.94 4.57
C THR A 7 -9.71 17.05 3.94
N ILE A 8 -10.50 16.35 4.74
CA ILE A 8 -11.59 15.48 4.25
C ILE A 8 -12.61 16.27 3.42
N LYS A 9 -12.86 17.52 3.77
CA LYS A 9 -13.76 18.40 3.00
C LYS A 9 -13.38 18.52 1.51
N HIS A 10 -12.10 18.49 1.18
CA HIS A 10 -11.62 18.53 -0.20
C HIS A 10 -11.96 17.27 -1.02
N LEU A 11 -12.41 16.18 -0.38
CA LEU A 11 -12.79 14.94 -1.04
C LEU A 11 -14.27 14.89 -1.42
N GLU A 12 -15.11 15.79 -0.91
CA GLU A 12 -16.57 15.75 -1.09
C GLU A 12 -16.97 15.76 -2.57
N SER A 13 -16.28 16.54 -3.41
CA SER A 13 -16.57 16.62 -4.84
C SER A 13 -16.34 15.28 -5.55
N ARG A 14 -15.27 14.56 -5.18
CA ARG A 14 -14.95 13.24 -5.73
C ARG A 14 -15.97 12.20 -5.26
N LEU A 15 -16.28 12.18 -3.96
CA LEU A 15 -17.23 11.23 -3.38
C LEU A 15 -18.66 11.37 -3.95
N LYS A 16 -19.02 12.57 -4.41
CA LYS A 16 -20.31 12.82 -5.06
C LYS A 16 -20.36 12.37 -6.53
N LYS A 17 -19.20 12.36 -7.20
CA LYS A 17 -19.12 12.07 -8.63
C LYS A 17 -18.77 10.62 -8.93
N ASP A 18 -17.90 10.03 -8.14
CA ASP A 18 -17.36 8.69 -8.35
C ASP A 18 -18.18 7.69 -7.52
N LEU A 19 -19.26 7.17 -8.12
CA LEU A 19 -20.14 6.19 -7.47
C LEU A 19 -19.47 4.83 -7.22
N GLU A 20 -18.31 4.57 -7.83
CA GLU A 20 -17.54 3.34 -7.62
C GLU A 20 -16.64 3.41 -6.38
N VAL A 21 -16.35 4.62 -5.88
CA VAL A 21 -15.57 4.80 -4.65
C VAL A 21 -16.45 4.57 -3.42
N ASP A 22 -16.13 3.53 -2.66
CA ASP A 22 -16.75 3.30 -1.35
C ASP A 22 -16.25 4.35 -0.33
N PRO A 23 -17.09 5.32 0.07
CA PRO A 23 -16.66 6.36 1.01
C PRO A 23 -16.24 5.79 2.37
N SER A 24 -16.83 4.66 2.79
CA SER A 24 -16.54 4.01 4.07
C SER A 24 -15.14 3.42 4.14
N TRP A 25 -14.55 3.11 3.00
CA TRP A 25 -13.16 2.68 2.85
C TRP A 25 -12.23 3.86 2.52
N PHE A 26 -12.62 4.68 1.55
CA PHE A 26 -11.75 5.74 0.99
C PHE A 26 -11.43 6.84 2.00
N VAL A 27 -12.44 7.35 2.73
CA VAL A 27 -12.25 8.45 3.69
C VAL A 27 -11.31 8.08 4.83
N PRO A 28 -11.48 6.96 5.56
CA PRO A 28 -10.52 6.54 6.57
C PRO A 28 -9.13 6.31 6.02
N HIS A 29 -9.03 5.84 4.77
CA HIS A 29 -7.75 5.59 4.13
C HIS A 29 -6.96 6.88 3.90
N ILE A 30 -7.60 7.92 3.33
CA ILE A 30 -6.99 9.25 3.15
C ILE A 30 -6.72 9.90 4.50
N GLN A 31 -7.61 9.74 5.50
CA GLN A 31 -7.39 10.26 6.84
C GLN A 31 -6.10 9.73 7.47
N ASN A 32 -5.72 8.49 7.22
CA ASN A 32 -4.45 7.94 7.68
C ASN A 32 -3.24 8.68 7.09
N PHE A 33 -3.28 9.09 5.81
CA PHE A 33 -2.22 9.89 5.21
C PHE A 33 -2.13 11.28 5.83
N ILE A 34 -3.29 11.93 6.00
CA ILE A 34 -3.37 13.26 6.62
C ILE A 34 -2.85 13.19 8.07
N SER A 35 -3.23 12.16 8.83
CA SER A 35 -2.78 11.98 10.21
C SER A 35 -1.29 11.69 10.31
N TYR A 36 -0.75 10.91 9.36
CA TYR A 36 0.68 10.59 9.33
C TYR A 36 1.55 11.78 8.94
N ASN A 37 1.16 12.53 7.90
CA ASN A 37 1.95 13.65 7.37
C ASN A 37 1.06 14.85 6.98
N PRO A 38 0.47 15.56 7.95
CA PRO A 38 -0.51 16.62 7.68
C PRO A 38 0.06 17.79 6.86
N LYS A 39 1.37 18.06 6.96
CA LYS A 39 2.05 19.12 6.21
C LYS A 39 2.43 18.71 4.79
N GLY A 40 2.37 17.41 4.47
CA GLY A 40 2.77 16.85 3.17
C GLY A 40 1.58 16.38 2.32
N CYS A 41 0.36 16.63 2.75
CA CYS A 41 -0.84 16.33 1.98
C CYS A 41 -1.45 17.64 1.47
N PHE A 42 -1.67 17.75 0.14
CA PHE A 42 -2.08 18.99 -0.50
C PHE A 42 -3.36 18.83 -1.29
N ALA A 43 -4.20 19.86 -1.24
CA ALA A 43 -5.28 20.13 -2.18
C ALA A 43 -4.90 21.33 -3.06
N LEU A 44 -5.14 21.23 -4.36
CA LEU A 44 -5.10 22.36 -5.28
C LEU A 44 -6.52 22.88 -5.45
N VAL A 45 -6.75 24.13 -5.09
CA VAL A 45 -8.09 24.75 -5.08
C VAL A 45 -8.16 25.98 -5.98
N ASN A 46 -9.35 26.24 -6.48
CA ASN A 46 -9.69 27.50 -7.15
C ASN A 46 -10.98 28.03 -6.53
N ARG A 47 -10.90 29.12 -5.75
CA ARG A 47 -11.97 29.57 -4.87
C ARG A 47 -12.40 28.41 -3.96
N ASP A 48 -13.67 28.02 -3.98
CA ASP A 48 -14.23 26.93 -3.15
C ASP A 48 -14.17 25.56 -3.80
N LYS A 49 -13.58 25.44 -5.00
CA LYS A 49 -13.56 24.19 -5.78
C LYS A 49 -12.22 23.49 -5.66
N THR A 50 -12.22 22.23 -5.21
CA THR A 50 -11.05 21.36 -5.26
C THR A 50 -10.83 20.88 -6.68
N LEU A 51 -9.64 21.15 -7.24
CA LEU A 51 -9.24 20.74 -8.58
C LEU A 51 -8.47 19.43 -8.57
N GLY A 52 -7.79 19.12 -7.49
CA GLY A 52 -7.05 17.89 -7.31
C GLY A 52 -6.37 17.79 -5.95
N ILE A 53 -5.86 16.63 -5.64
CA ILE A 53 -5.18 16.32 -4.38
C ILE A 53 -3.93 15.50 -4.62
N VAL A 54 -3.01 15.51 -3.66
CA VAL A 54 -1.85 14.62 -3.59
C VAL A 54 -1.47 14.40 -2.12
N THR A 55 -1.00 13.20 -1.80
CA THR A 55 -0.47 12.88 -0.46
C THR A 55 0.99 12.50 -0.53
N THR A 56 1.73 12.74 0.56
CA THR A 56 3.09 12.22 0.74
C THR A 56 3.22 11.46 2.04
N THR A 57 4.13 10.47 2.04
CA THR A 57 4.58 9.77 3.23
C THR A 57 6.10 9.87 3.27
N LEU A 58 6.68 10.27 4.39
CA LEU A 58 8.13 10.42 4.55
C LEU A 58 8.66 9.34 5.47
N TYR A 59 9.71 8.67 5.02
CA TYR A 59 10.56 7.80 5.83
C TYR A 59 11.97 8.40 5.91
N ASP A 60 12.93 7.66 6.47
CA ASP A 60 14.27 8.21 6.77
C ASP A 60 14.97 8.81 5.54
N ASN A 61 14.91 8.13 4.40
CA ASN A 61 15.61 8.53 3.17
C ASN A 61 14.76 8.44 1.89
N ILE A 62 13.48 8.09 2.02
CA ILE A 62 12.55 7.91 0.90
C ILE A 62 11.25 8.65 1.18
N GLY A 63 10.78 9.42 0.20
CA GLY A 63 9.46 10.01 0.18
C GLY A 63 8.55 9.29 -0.81
N TRP A 64 7.39 8.86 -0.34
CA TRP A 64 6.34 8.29 -1.18
C TRP A 64 5.35 9.36 -1.59
N ILE A 65 4.92 9.33 -2.85
CA ILE A 65 3.78 10.12 -3.33
C ILE A 65 2.64 9.16 -3.65
N GLY A 66 1.47 9.46 -3.11
CA GLY A 66 0.27 8.68 -3.35
C GLY A 66 -0.96 9.55 -3.59
N TRP A 67 -2.06 8.91 -3.95
CA TRP A 67 -3.36 9.55 -4.09
C TRP A 67 -3.35 10.84 -4.94
N LEU A 68 -2.56 10.84 -6.01
CA LEU A 68 -2.64 11.90 -7.01
C LEU A 68 -3.98 11.79 -7.74
N TYR A 69 -4.81 12.78 -7.59
CA TYR A 69 -6.09 12.88 -8.25
C TYR A 69 -6.31 14.29 -8.79
N VAL A 70 -6.82 14.37 -10.01
CA VAL A 70 -7.31 15.61 -10.63
C VAL A 70 -8.75 15.40 -11.05
N ASP A 71 -9.64 16.31 -10.66
CA ASP A 71 -11.06 16.29 -11.06
C ASP A 71 -11.17 16.22 -12.59
N ASP A 72 -12.00 15.33 -13.10
CA ASP A 72 -12.11 14.99 -14.52
C ASP A 72 -12.35 16.22 -15.41
N SER A 73 -13.13 17.19 -14.89
CA SER A 73 -13.42 18.45 -15.57
C SER A 73 -12.18 19.34 -15.78
N PHE A 74 -11.05 19.02 -15.10
CA PHE A 74 -9.81 19.81 -15.12
C PHE A 74 -8.60 19.00 -15.57
N ARG A 75 -8.80 17.78 -16.04
CA ARG A 75 -7.72 16.98 -16.64
C ARG A 75 -7.15 17.63 -17.90
N HIS A 76 -5.98 17.19 -18.32
CA HIS A 76 -5.25 17.68 -19.51
C HIS A 76 -4.86 19.16 -19.48
N GLN A 77 -4.89 19.81 -18.28
CA GLN A 77 -4.50 21.22 -18.07
C GLN A 77 -3.20 21.34 -17.27
N GLY A 78 -2.39 20.27 -17.17
CA GLY A 78 -1.11 20.29 -16.45
C GLY A 78 -1.22 20.23 -14.91
N LEU A 79 -2.45 20.11 -14.36
CA LEU A 79 -2.64 20.16 -12.90
C LEU A 79 -2.04 18.95 -12.17
N GLY A 80 -2.03 17.76 -12.80
CA GLY A 80 -1.37 16.57 -12.25
C GLY A 80 0.13 16.79 -12.07
N GLU A 81 0.80 17.36 -13.06
CA GLU A 81 2.22 17.70 -12.96
C GLU A 81 2.47 18.75 -11.88
N ARG A 82 1.62 19.76 -11.79
CA ARG A 82 1.72 20.81 -10.76
C ARG A 82 1.60 20.22 -9.34
N LEU A 83 0.68 19.28 -9.11
CA LEU A 83 0.53 18.56 -7.85
C LEU A 83 1.77 17.71 -7.54
N MET A 84 2.30 16.96 -8.53
CA MET A 84 3.50 16.16 -8.38
C MET A 84 4.72 17.02 -8.02
N ARG A 85 4.94 18.13 -8.72
CA ARG A 85 6.04 19.05 -8.41
C ARG A 85 5.92 19.62 -7.00
N LYS A 86 4.70 19.92 -6.53
CA LYS A 86 4.45 20.38 -5.15
C LYS A 86 4.82 19.30 -4.13
N ALA A 87 4.46 18.06 -4.36
CA ALA A 87 4.80 16.92 -3.49
C ALA A 87 6.33 16.69 -3.47
N ILE A 88 7.00 16.69 -4.63
CA ILE A 88 8.45 16.55 -4.75
C ILE A 88 9.17 17.71 -4.02
N GLU A 89 8.73 18.95 -4.21
CA GLU A 89 9.28 20.11 -3.50
C GLU A 89 9.21 19.93 -1.98
N TYR A 90 8.08 19.46 -1.47
CA TYR A 90 7.90 19.19 -0.06
C TYR A 90 8.85 18.10 0.46
N ILE A 91 8.97 16.97 -0.28
CA ILE A 91 9.88 15.88 0.07
C ILE A 91 11.32 16.39 0.11
N ASN A 92 11.76 17.16 -0.90
CA ASN A 92 13.11 17.71 -0.98
C ASN A 92 13.40 18.72 0.15
N LYS A 93 12.42 19.53 0.56
CA LYS A 93 12.54 20.45 1.72
C LYS A 93 12.78 19.70 3.03
N ASN A 94 12.36 18.44 3.12
CA ASN A 94 12.67 17.55 4.24
C ASN A 94 14.02 16.81 4.08
N LYS A 95 14.87 17.23 3.11
CA LYS A 95 16.18 16.66 2.81
C LYS A 95 16.13 15.19 2.34
N ILE A 96 15.02 14.79 1.76
CA ILE A 96 14.82 13.49 1.14
C ILE A 96 14.86 13.69 -0.37
N TYR A 97 15.77 12.99 -1.06
CA TYR A 97 16.02 13.14 -2.49
C TYR A 97 15.69 11.88 -3.30
N SER A 98 15.02 10.93 -2.67
CA SER A 98 14.49 9.75 -3.32
C SER A 98 12.99 9.73 -3.19
N VAL A 99 12.30 9.73 -4.32
CA VAL A 99 10.85 9.75 -4.39
C VAL A 99 10.35 8.50 -5.08
N VAL A 100 9.36 7.85 -4.49
CA VAL A 100 8.79 6.59 -4.96
C VAL A 100 7.30 6.76 -5.22
N ILE A 101 6.84 6.12 -6.29
CA ILE A 101 5.41 6.05 -6.63
C ILE A 101 5.03 4.65 -7.12
N GLU A 102 3.76 4.31 -6.96
CA GLU A 102 3.08 3.24 -7.71
C GLU A 102 2.20 3.90 -8.78
N ALA A 103 2.65 3.85 -10.01
CA ALA A 103 2.02 4.51 -11.15
C ALA A 103 1.02 3.58 -11.84
N VAL A 104 -0.22 4.02 -12.02
CA VAL A 104 -1.13 3.38 -12.97
C VAL A 104 -0.62 3.59 -14.40
N ARG A 105 -0.93 2.67 -15.31
CA ARG A 105 -0.42 2.69 -16.70
C ARG A 105 -0.67 4.03 -17.39
N GLU A 106 -1.85 4.58 -17.23
CA GLU A 106 -2.31 5.82 -17.87
C GLU A 106 -1.52 7.05 -17.40
N ALA A 107 -0.98 7.00 -16.18
CA ALA A 107 -0.20 8.10 -15.59
C ALA A 107 1.31 7.95 -15.80
N ALA A 108 1.80 6.80 -16.23
CA ALA A 108 3.24 6.51 -16.33
C ALA A 108 3.99 7.53 -17.18
N THR A 109 3.42 7.92 -18.34
CA THR A 109 4.01 8.93 -19.24
C THR A 109 4.14 10.32 -18.57
N LEU A 110 3.20 10.70 -17.69
CA LEU A 110 3.30 11.93 -16.92
C LEU A 110 4.52 11.88 -15.99
N TYR A 111 4.71 10.76 -15.28
CA TYR A 111 5.80 10.61 -14.33
C TYR A 111 7.17 10.50 -15.01
N GLN A 112 7.26 9.82 -16.16
CA GLN A 112 8.47 9.78 -16.98
C GLN A 112 8.90 11.19 -17.43
N ARG A 113 7.97 12.04 -17.84
CA ARG A 113 8.28 13.44 -18.22
C ARG A 113 8.80 14.27 -17.04
N ILE A 114 8.45 13.92 -15.81
CA ILE A 114 8.96 14.57 -14.59
C ILE A 114 10.36 14.02 -14.22
N GLY A 115 10.77 12.89 -14.80
CA GLY A 115 12.06 12.26 -14.57
C GLY A 115 12.01 10.96 -13.76
N PHE A 116 10.81 10.41 -13.50
CA PHE A 116 10.72 9.10 -12.85
C PHE A 116 11.12 7.98 -13.81
N GLU A 117 11.84 7.00 -13.27
CA GLU A 117 12.25 5.78 -13.97
C GLU A 117 11.50 4.58 -13.44
N SER A 118 11.10 3.66 -14.32
CA SER A 118 10.43 2.41 -13.94
C SER A 118 11.43 1.43 -13.35
N GLN A 119 11.07 0.77 -12.26
CA GLN A 119 11.87 -0.24 -11.58
C GLN A 119 11.35 -1.66 -11.84
N PHE A 120 10.07 -1.88 -11.60
CA PHE A 120 9.38 -3.16 -11.84
C PHE A 120 7.86 -2.94 -11.97
N GLU A 121 7.16 -3.99 -12.37
CA GLU A 121 5.70 -4.03 -12.38
C GLU A 121 5.18 -4.66 -11.09
N THR A 122 4.04 -4.17 -10.62
CA THR A 122 3.28 -4.75 -9.51
C THR A 122 2.00 -5.35 -10.08
N HIS A 123 1.93 -6.67 -10.14
CA HIS A 123 0.79 -7.40 -10.67
C HIS A 123 -0.26 -7.65 -9.61
N HIS A 124 -1.53 -7.52 -9.99
CA HIS A 124 -2.66 -7.75 -9.11
C HIS A 124 -3.23 -9.15 -9.30
N PHE A 125 -3.40 -9.85 -8.18
CA PHE A 125 -4.02 -11.17 -8.11
C PHE A 125 -5.30 -11.11 -7.30
N LYS A 126 -6.27 -11.93 -7.69
CA LYS A 126 -7.52 -12.15 -6.98
C LYS A 126 -7.55 -13.60 -6.49
N LEU A 127 -7.83 -13.81 -5.22
CA LEU A 127 -7.90 -15.13 -4.61
C LEU A 127 -9.21 -15.26 -3.82
N TYR A 128 -9.99 -16.28 -4.14
CA TYR A 128 -11.21 -16.57 -3.40
C TYR A 128 -10.91 -17.45 -2.18
N PRO A 129 -11.58 -17.21 -1.03
CA PRO A 129 -11.32 -17.93 0.22
C PRO A 129 -11.51 -19.44 0.15
N ASP A 130 -12.46 -19.92 -0.66
CA ASP A 130 -12.75 -21.35 -0.88
C ASP A 130 -11.60 -22.11 -1.56
N LYS A 131 -10.71 -21.39 -2.24
CA LYS A 131 -9.50 -21.97 -2.87
C LYS A 131 -8.37 -22.19 -1.86
N ILE A 132 -8.39 -21.50 -0.72
CA ILE A 132 -7.34 -21.57 0.29
C ILE A 132 -7.54 -22.83 1.14
N LYS A 133 -6.79 -23.90 0.84
CA LYS A 133 -6.88 -25.16 1.56
C LYS A 133 -6.41 -25.03 3.02
N PRO A 134 -7.03 -25.73 3.98
CA PRO A 134 -6.51 -25.79 5.35
C PRO A 134 -5.13 -26.45 5.38
N ASN A 135 -4.22 -25.91 6.20
CA ASN A 135 -2.96 -26.59 6.47
C ASN A 135 -3.15 -27.65 7.56
N GLN A 136 -2.56 -28.80 7.36
CA GLN A 136 -2.70 -29.95 8.26
C GLN A 136 -1.63 -29.99 9.38
N ASN A 137 -0.48 -29.32 9.18
CA ASN A 137 0.62 -29.29 10.14
C ASN A 137 1.16 -27.86 10.29
N ASN A 138 0.89 -27.22 11.42
CA ASN A 138 1.42 -25.91 11.73
C ASN A 138 2.34 -26.00 12.95
N ASN A 139 3.65 -25.93 12.75
CA ASN A 139 4.62 -25.73 13.81
C ASN A 139 4.69 -24.27 14.28
N PHE A 140 3.80 -23.40 13.76
CA PHE A 140 3.74 -21.98 14.07
C PHE A 140 2.34 -21.57 14.53
N GLN A 141 2.28 -20.57 15.39
CA GLN A 141 1.04 -19.99 15.92
C GLN A 141 0.68 -18.73 15.15
N ILE A 142 -0.57 -18.59 14.72
CA ILE A 142 -1.07 -17.34 14.14
C ILE A 142 -1.93 -16.62 15.18
N LEU A 143 -1.61 -15.35 15.41
CA LEU A 143 -2.29 -14.49 16.39
C LEU A 143 -2.69 -13.15 15.75
N PRO A 144 -3.72 -12.48 16.28
CA PRO A 144 -3.98 -11.10 15.95
C PRO A 144 -2.76 -10.22 16.23
N ILE A 145 -2.52 -9.22 15.40
CA ILE A 145 -1.34 -8.34 15.53
C ILE A 145 -1.29 -7.57 16.84
N SER A 146 -2.44 -7.35 17.46
CA SER A 146 -2.57 -6.74 18.80
C SER A 146 -2.00 -7.59 19.93
N SER A 147 -1.68 -8.86 19.68
CA SER A 147 -1.13 -9.79 20.66
C SER A 147 0.35 -9.56 20.98
N ILE A 148 1.03 -8.68 20.23
CA ILE A 148 2.45 -8.36 20.44
C ILE A 148 2.68 -6.85 20.56
N PRO A 149 3.77 -6.42 21.23
CA PRO A 149 4.21 -5.03 21.19
C PRO A 149 4.48 -4.58 19.76
N ARG A 150 4.02 -3.38 19.40
CA ARG A 150 4.17 -2.79 18.04
C ARG A 150 5.63 -2.62 17.65
N GLU A 151 6.49 -2.36 18.63
CA GLU A 151 7.94 -2.23 18.47
C GLU A 151 8.54 -3.51 17.86
N LYS A 152 8.13 -4.67 18.36
CA LYS A 152 8.60 -5.97 17.81
C LYS A 152 8.17 -6.19 16.36
N LEU A 153 6.95 -5.74 16.03
CA LEU A 153 6.48 -5.81 14.64
C LEU A 153 7.28 -4.85 13.76
N ALA A 154 7.51 -3.61 14.20
CA ALA A 154 8.28 -2.63 13.47
C ALA A 154 9.73 -3.08 13.26
N ASP A 155 10.36 -3.70 14.24
CA ASP A 155 11.71 -4.29 14.12
C ASP A 155 11.75 -5.44 13.11
N PHE A 156 10.70 -6.27 13.08
CA PHE A 156 10.60 -7.31 12.07
C PHE A 156 10.38 -6.72 10.67
N ASP A 157 9.47 -5.78 10.53
CA ASP A 157 9.13 -5.09 9.30
C ASP A 157 10.33 -4.36 8.68
N PHE A 158 11.13 -3.68 9.51
CA PHE A 158 12.33 -2.96 9.07
C PHE A 158 13.32 -3.84 8.29
N LYS A 159 13.41 -5.13 8.64
CA LYS A 159 14.28 -6.10 7.91
C LYS A 159 13.86 -6.33 6.47
N TYR A 160 12.60 -6.03 6.15
CA TYR A 160 12.03 -6.28 4.83
C TYR A 160 11.79 -5.02 4.02
N PHE A 161 11.43 -3.92 4.69
CA PHE A 161 11.16 -2.65 4.01
C PHE A 161 12.32 -1.65 4.07
N HIS A 162 13.34 -1.92 4.88
CA HIS A 162 14.51 -1.06 5.06
C HIS A 162 14.16 0.40 5.41
N GLN A 163 12.97 0.62 5.96
CA GLN A 163 12.41 1.91 6.35
C GLN A 163 11.81 1.82 7.75
N ASN A 164 12.01 2.86 8.55
CA ASN A 164 11.36 2.94 9.85
C ASN A 164 9.88 3.30 9.68
N ARG A 165 9.01 2.29 9.77
CA ARG A 165 7.56 2.44 9.62
C ARG A 165 6.80 2.40 10.94
N HIS A 166 7.50 2.60 12.08
CA HIS A 166 6.92 2.52 13.42
C HIS A 166 5.69 3.43 13.59
N GLU A 167 5.80 4.70 13.18
CA GLU A 167 4.68 5.64 13.27
C GLU A 167 3.50 5.23 12.39
N LEU A 168 3.76 4.62 11.24
CA LEU A 168 2.72 4.08 10.38
C LEU A 168 1.93 2.96 11.09
N PHE A 169 2.61 2.07 11.80
CA PHE A 169 1.95 0.99 12.55
C PHE A 169 1.06 1.52 13.69
N LYS A 170 1.43 2.62 14.35
CA LYS A 170 0.55 3.26 15.36
C LYS A 170 -0.79 3.67 14.78
N ILE A 171 -0.79 4.16 13.55
CA ILE A 171 -2.01 4.61 12.86
C ILE A 171 -2.82 3.42 12.34
N ILE A 172 -2.15 2.47 11.68
CA ILE A 172 -2.82 1.32 11.04
C ILE A 172 -3.48 0.43 12.09
N VAL A 173 -2.77 0.07 13.16
CA VAL A 173 -3.28 -0.85 14.20
C VAL A 173 -4.49 -0.28 14.94
N ASN A 174 -4.60 1.03 15.04
CA ASN A 174 -5.72 1.70 15.69
C ASN A 174 -6.92 1.96 14.76
N ASN A 175 -6.79 1.68 13.46
CA ASN A 175 -7.88 1.89 12.52
C ASN A 175 -8.76 0.63 12.42
N PRO A 176 -10.06 0.68 12.77
CA PRO A 176 -10.94 -0.49 12.78
C PRO A 176 -11.19 -1.12 11.39
N LYS A 177 -10.81 -0.44 10.31
CA LYS A 177 -10.87 -0.98 8.94
C LYS A 177 -9.67 -1.85 8.58
N PHE A 178 -8.66 -1.91 9.46
CA PHE A 178 -7.51 -2.77 9.29
C PHE A 178 -7.59 -3.95 10.26
N SER A 179 -7.42 -5.14 9.74
CA SER A 179 -7.11 -6.34 10.52
C SER A 179 -5.68 -6.80 10.20
N GLY A 180 -5.03 -7.40 11.16
CA GLY A 180 -3.68 -7.90 10.96
C GLY A 180 -3.41 -9.13 11.79
N TYR A 181 -2.58 -10.02 11.25
CA TYR A 181 -2.19 -11.27 11.88
C TYR A 181 -0.69 -11.46 11.77
N ILE A 182 -0.10 -12.05 12.81
CA ILE A 182 1.30 -12.44 12.86
C ILE A 182 1.42 -13.95 12.98
N ALA A 183 2.46 -14.50 12.39
CA ALA A 183 2.87 -15.86 12.60
C ALA A 183 4.10 -15.92 13.50
N LEU A 184 4.04 -16.75 14.54
CA LEU A 184 5.10 -16.93 15.53
C LEU A 184 5.58 -18.38 15.52
N GLU A 185 6.89 -18.58 15.52
CA GLU A 185 7.55 -19.85 15.83
C GLU A 185 8.58 -19.60 16.92
N ASN A 186 8.55 -20.40 18.00
CA ASN A 186 9.46 -20.22 19.15
C ASN A 186 9.49 -18.76 19.68
N LYS A 187 8.33 -18.10 19.76
CA LYS A 187 8.14 -16.69 20.15
C LYS A 187 8.80 -15.66 19.24
N LYS A 188 9.32 -16.06 18.06
CA LYS A 188 9.87 -15.17 17.04
C LYS A 188 8.86 -14.95 15.94
N ILE A 189 8.77 -13.72 15.42
CA ILE A 189 7.94 -13.41 14.26
C ILE A 189 8.60 -14.02 13.03
N ILE A 190 7.83 -14.79 12.25
CA ILE A 190 8.24 -15.40 10.99
C ILE A 190 7.46 -14.89 9.78
N GLY A 191 6.40 -14.11 10.03
CA GLY A 191 5.61 -13.44 9.00
C GLY A 191 4.46 -12.66 9.59
N TYR A 192 3.88 -11.78 8.78
CA TYR A 192 2.65 -11.07 9.13
C TYR A 192 1.87 -10.69 7.86
N ILE A 193 0.59 -10.44 8.05
CA ILE A 193 -0.32 -9.93 7.03
C ILE A 193 -1.17 -8.81 7.61
N PHE A 194 -1.36 -7.74 6.83
CA PHE A 194 -2.42 -6.78 7.06
C PHE A 194 -3.47 -6.86 5.96
N VAL A 195 -4.70 -6.59 6.34
CA VAL A 195 -5.84 -6.58 5.42
C VAL A 195 -6.71 -5.37 5.71
N THR A 196 -7.14 -4.70 4.65
CA THR A 196 -8.21 -3.71 4.71
C THR A 196 -9.43 -4.25 4.00
N GLU A 197 -10.61 -3.99 4.56
CA GLU A 197 -11.86 -4.42 4.00
C GLU A 197 -12.61 -3.26 3.37
N ASP A 198 -13.07 -3.44 2.15
CA ASP A 198 -14.09 -2.61 1.52
C ASP A 198 -15.42 -3.38 1.36
N SER A 199 -16.42 -2.77 0.72
CA SER A 199 -17.75 -3.39 0.55
C SER A 199 -17.71 -4.69 -0.27
N LYS A 200 -16.71 -4.87 -1.16
CA LYS A 200 -16.66 -5.93 -2.16
C LYS A 200 -15.48 -6.88 -1.99
N SER A 201 -14.43 -6.47 -1.26
CA SER A 201 -13.14 -7.17 -1.25
C SER A 201 -12.34 -7.00 0.03
N LEU A 202 -11.30 -7.82 0.14
CA LEU A 202 -10.24 -7.74 1.13
C LEU A 202 -8.93 -7.38 0.42
N GLN A 203 -8.31 -6.25 0.80
CA GLN A 203 -7.04 -5.78 0.22
C GLN A 203 -5.89 -6.19 1.13
N VAL A 204 -5.02 -7.07 0.68
CA VAL A 204 -3.80 -7.46 1.40
C VAL A 204 -2.77 -6.33 1.32
N SER A 205 -2.26 -5.86 2.51
CA SER A 205 -1.50 -4.60 2.53
C SER A 205 -0.65 -4.38 3.79
N PRO A 206 0.55 -4.95 3.94
CA PRO A 206 1.23 -5.94 3.11
C PRO A 206 1.08 -7.39 3.59
N LEU A 207 1.73 -8.33 2.85
CA LEU A 207 2.05 -9.69 3.28
C LEU A 207 3.56 -9.87 3.27
N VAL A 208 4.12 -10.20 4.43
CA VAL A 208 5.58 -10.37 4.63
C VAL A 208 5.85 -11.70 5.31
N ILE A 209 6.81 -12.45 4.79
CA ILE A 209 7.25 -13.72 5.38
C ILE A 209 8.77 -13.86 5.40
N ASN A 210 9.26 -14.69 6.32
CA ASN A 210 10.63 -15.17 6.28
C ASN A 210 10.78 -16.24 5.18
N LEU A 211 11.38 -15.88 4.04
CA LEU A 211 11.58 -16.80 2.91
C LEU A 211 12.54 -17.96 3.20
N ASN A 212 13.39 -17.82 4.22
CA ASN A 212 14.28 -18.90 4.66
C ASN A 212 13.57 -19.95 5.53
N HIS A 213 12.28 -19.70 5.87
CA HIS A 213 11.49 -20.66 6.62
C HIS A 213 11.20 -21.90 5.77
N PRO A 214 11.45 -23.15 6.27
CA PRO A 214 11.27 -24.37 5.48
C PRO A 214 9.84 -24.55 4.99
N HIS A 215 8.86 -24.05 5.76
CA HIS A 215 7.42 -24.13 5.46
C HIS A 215 6.85 -22.79 4.99
N LYS A 216 7.59 -22.03 4.15
CA LYS A 216 7.19 -20.70 3.71
C LYS A 216 5.86 -20.65 2.95
N TYR A 217 5.53 -21.68 2.18
CA TYR A 217 4.28 -21.73 1.42
C TYR A 217 3.08 -22.06 2.32
N GLU A 218 3.24 -22.95 3.27
CA GLU A 218 2.24 -23.25 4.29
C GLU A 218 2.01 -22.04 5.20
N LEU A 219 3.07 -21.34 5.56
CA LEU A 219 3.01 -20.08 6.31
C LEU A 219 2.20 -19.02 5.56
N THR A 220 2.51 -18.84 4.27
CA THR A 220 1.78 -17.90 3.40
C THR A 220 0.31 -18.26 3.32
N ASN A 221 0.01 -19.52 3.05
CA ASN A 221 -1.36 -20.04 2.94
C ASN A 221 -2.15 -19.85 4.24
N SER A 222 -1.53 -20.10 5.40
CA SER A 222 -2.15 -19.92 6.71
C SER A 222 -2.46 -18.44 7.02
N LEU A 223 -1.54 -17.53 6.68
CA LEU A 223 -1.77 -16.09 6.84
C LEU A 223 -2.89 -15.58 5.92
N LEU A 224 -2.93 -16.04 4.66
CA LEU A 224 -4.02 -15.69 3.73
C LEU A 224 -5.35 -16.22 4.23
N ARG A 225 -5.40 -17.46 4.75
CA ARG A 225 -6.62 -18.06 5.28
C ARG A 225 -7.19 -17.29 6.47
N VAL A 226 -6.34 -16.98 7.46
CA VAL A 226 -6.79 -16.22 8.65
C VAL A 226 -7.21 -14.81 8.26
N ALA A 227 -6.58 -14.21 7.25
CA ALA A 227 -6.95 -12.90 6.74
C ALA A 227 -8.36 -12.83 6.15
N CYS A 228 -8.88 -13.95 5.63
CA CYS A 228 -10.26 -14.04 5.14
C CYS A 228 -11.28 -13.96 6.29
N ASN A 229 -10.92 -14.42 7.50
CA ASN A 229 -11.76 -14.38 8.71
C ASN A 229 -13.20 -14.85 8.42
N ASP A 230 -13.34 -16.02 7.76
CA ASP A 230 -14.60 -16.64 7.33
C ASP A 230 -15.48 -15.76 6.40
N LYS A 231 -14.92 -14.71 5.81
CA LYS A 231 -15.59 -13.89 4.81
C LYS A 231 -15.53 -14.53 3.43
N GLU A 232 -16.60 -14.41 2.68
CA GLU A 232 -16.67 -14.88 1.28
C GLU A 232 -16.01 -13.93 0.28
N LYS A 233 -15.60 -12.73 0.74
CA LYS A 233 -15.01 -11.70 -0.10
C LYS A 233 -13.63 -12.14 -0.64
N PRO A 234 -13.36 -11.89 -1.94
CA PRO A 234 -12.06 -12.19 -2.50
C PRO A 234 -10.96 -11.33 -1.91
N LEU A 235 -9.76 -11.91 -1.76
CA LEU A 235 -8.54 -11.19 -1.45
C LEU A 235 -7.91 -10.65 -2.74
N TYR A 236 -7.44 -9.41 -2.66
CA TYR A 236 -6.57 -8.84 -3.69
C TYR A 236 -5.16 -8.67 -3.16
N LEU A 237 -4.19 -9.18 -3.91
CA LEU A 237 -2.77 -9.10 -3.61
C LEU A 237 -2.06 -8.28 -4.68
N ARG A 238 -1.03 -7.53 -4.28
CA ARG A 238 -0.19 -6.71 -5.16
C ARG A 238 1.24 -7.22 -5.12
N CYS A 239 1.60 -8.03 -6.10
CA CYS A 239 2.83 -8.80 -6.12
C CYS A 239 3.86 -8.17 -7.06
N PRO A 240 5.08 -7.83 -6.59
CA PRO A 240 6.16 -7.36 -7.45
C PRO A 240 6.52 -8.41 -8.50
N SER A 241 6.73 -8.00 -9.76
CA SER A 241 7.12 -8.92 -10.87
C SER A 241 8.44 -9.64 -10.62
N LEU A 242 9.25 -9.12 -9.71
CA LEU A 242 10.50 -9.74 -9.26
C LEU A 242 10.29 -11.06 -8.47
N ARG A 243 9.05 -11.39 -8.12
CA ARG A 243 8.67 -12.54 -7.28
C ARG A 243 8.06 -13.69 -8.08
N LYS A 244 8.72 -14.11 -9.16
CA LYS A 244 8.19 -15.13 -10.09
C LYS A 244 7.77 -16.43 -9.41
N GLN A 245 8.60 -16.98 -8.53
CA GLN A 245 8.26 -18.22 -7.77
C GLN A 245 7.00 -18.07 -6.92
N TYR A 246 6.75 -16.85 -6.44
CA TYR A 246 5.54 -16.55 -5.68
C TYR A 246 4.30 -16.45 -6.59
N PHE A 247 4.43 -16.00 -7.81
CA PHE A 247 3.35 -16.03 -8.81
C PHE A 247 2.92 -17.48 -9.09
N ASP A 248 3.89 -18.37 -9.30
CA ASP A 248 3.62 -19.80 -9.52
C ASP A 248 2.90 -20.41 -8.31
N PHE A 249 3.34 -20.08 -7.10
CA PHE A 249 2.66 -20.50 -5.87
C PHE A 249 1.23 -19.96 -5.79
N LEU A 250 1.00 -18.66 -6.00
CA LEU A 250 -0.34 -18.07 -5.97
C LEU A 250 -1.27 -18.74 -6.98
N THR A 251 -0.80 -18.98 -8.19
CA THR A 251 -1.56 -19.70 -9.21
C THR A 251 -1.89 -21.13 -8.79
N SER A 252 -0.95 -21.81 -8.14
CA SER A 252 -1.15 -23.19 -7.65
C SER A 252 -2.22 -23.31 -6.57
N ILE A 253 -2.46 -22.25 -5.80
CA ILE A 253 -3.53 -22.20 -4.79
C ILE A 253 -4.83 -21.58 -5.32
N GLY A 254 -4.92 -21.35 -6.64
CA GLY A 254 -6.11 -20.86 -7.33
C GLY A 254 -6.27 -19.34 -7.35
N ALA A 255 -5.20 -18.57 -7.09
CA ALA A 255 -5.23 -17.14 -7.35
C ALA A 255 -5.18 -16.86 -8.85
N GLU A 256 -5.98 -15.90 -9.29
CA GLU A 256 -6.12 -15.50 -10.68
C GLU A 256 -5.47 -14.13 -10.92
N PRO A 257 -4.58 -13.98 -11.92
CA PRO A 257 -4.09 -12.67 -12.31
C PRO A 257 -5.26 -11.85 -12.88
N THR A 258 -5.40 -10.61 -12.42
CA THR A 258 -6.51 -9.73 -12.88
C THR A 258 -6.25 -9.10 -14.24
N GLY A 259 -5.02 -9.22 -14.78
CA GLY A 259 -4.57 -8.48 -15.95
C GLY A 259 -4.23 -7.01 -15.69
N TYR A 260 -4.53 -6.51 -14.49
CA TYR A 260 -4.16 -5.18 -14.06
C TYR A 260 -2.79 -5.17 -13.37
N PHE A 261 -1.98 -4.15 -13.65
CA PHE A 261 -0.72 -3.92 -12.99
C PHE A 261 -0.39 -2.42 -12.91
N THR A 262 0.50 -2.08 -11.98
CA THR A 262 1.06 -0.74 -11.79
C THR A 262 2.57 -0.78 -11.99
N TYR A 263 3.20 0.37 -12.19
CA TYR A 263 4.66 0.50 -12.25
C TYR A 263 5.18 1.07 -10.94
N ARG A 264 6.14 0.39 -10.30
CA ARG A 264 7.01 0.99 -9.30
C ARG A 264 7.98 1.92 -10.02
N MET A 265 7.97 3.20 -9.64
CA MET A 265 8.85 4.18 -10.27
C MET A 265 9.60 5.00 -9.23
N PHE A 266 10.81 5.41 -9.56
CA PHE A 266 11.70 6.23 -8.75
C PHE A 266 12.08 7.53 -9.43
N LEU A 267 12.25 8.58 -8.60
CA LEU A 267 12.92 9.82 -8.97
C LEU A 267 14.06 10.06 -7.99
N GLY A 268 15.27 10.33 -8.50
CA GLY A 268 16.48 10.53 -7.71
C GLY A 268 17.20 9.23 -7.37
N LYS A 269 17.80 9.14 -6.18
CA LYS A 269 18.58 7.97 -5.79
C LYS A 269 17.68 6.76 -5.56
N GLN A 270 18.00 5.65 -6.20
CA GLN A 270 17.31 4.40 -5.98
C GLN A 270 17.86 3.70 -4.73
N TYR A 271 16.95 3.18 -3.92
CA TYR A 271 17.26 2.32 -2.78
C TYR A 271 16.51 1.00 -2.93
N GLU A 272 17.05 -0.05 -2.34
CA GLU A 272 16.27 -1.25 -2.07
C GLU A 272 15.27 -0.93 -0.97
N ILE A 273 13.99 -0.99 -1.29
CA ILE A 273 12.91 -0.61 -0.38
C ILE A 273 12.07 -1.79 0.06
N GLU A 274 12.22 -2.93 -0.61
CA GLU A 274 11.61 -4.19 -0.20
C GLU A 274 12.55 -5.36 -0.47
N SER A 275 12.68 -6.25 0.53
CA SER A 275 13.34 -7.53 0.37
C SER A 275 12.44 -8.55 -0.32
N GLU A 276 13.02 -9.69 -0.70
CA GLU A 276 12.28 -10.80 -1.32
C GLU A 276 11.12 -11.33 -0.45
N GLY A 277 11.17 -11.15 0.86
CA GLY A 277 10.12 -11.58 1.79
C GLY A 277 8.84 -10.76 1.74
N VAL A 278 8.82 -9.63 1.04
CA VAL A 278 7.60 -8.85 0.79
C VAL A 278 6.88 -9.46 -0.40
N LEU A 279 5.87 -10.27 -0.14
CA LEU A 279 5.12 -11.02 -1.14
C LEU A 279 3.95 -10.24 -1.73
N SER A 280 3.31 -9.41 -0.92
CA SER A 280 2.32 -8.44 -1.37
C SER A 280 2.67 -7.07 -0.81
N LEU A 281 2.68 -6.07 -1.67
CA LEU A 281 3.03 -4.70 -1.27
C LEU A 281 1.97 -4.07 -0.39
N GLY A 282 2.40 -3.08 0.37
CA GLY A 282 1.55 -2.19 1.13
C GLY A 282 0.65 -1.30 0.26
N CYS A 283 0.01 -0.32 0.90
CA CYS A 283 -0.81 0.66 0.19
C CYS A 283 0.05 1.50 -0.77
N PRO A 284 -0.37 1.71 -2.03
CA PRO A 284 0.26 2.68 -2.91
C PRO A 284 0.40 4.04 -2.24
N GLY A 285 1.63 4.57 -2.15
CA GLY A 285 1.94 5.82 -1.46
C GLY A 285 2.40 5.71 0.00
N LYS A 286 2.54 4.48 0.52
CA LYS A 286 3.14 4.21 1.85
C LYS A 286 4.21 3.11 1.82
N GLY A 287 4.33 2.37 0.71
CA GLY A 287 5.22 1.21 0.60
C GLY A 287 4.67 -0.06 1.20
#